data_38eeca7484eb9036e718c9c0548d3c70
#
_entry.id   38eeca7484eb9036e718c9c0548d3c70
#
_cell.length_a   1.000
_cell.length_b   1.000
_cell.length_c   1.000
_cell.angle_alpha   90.00
_cell.angle_beta   90.00
_cell.angle_gamma   90.00
#
_symmetry.space_group_name_H-M   'P 1'
#
loop_
_entity.id
_entity.type
_entity.pdbx_description
1 polymer ?
#
loop_
_entity_poly.entity_id
_entity_poly.type
_entity_poly.pdbx_seq_one_letter_code
_entity_poly.pdbx_strand_id
1 'polypeptide(L)'
;MTVLGIGDVPFEELSQGCRDSLVDYYHVTDLGDYDQVFKACAFFTFKYGKIDWLESNDEFWLERDARLRTDFNVTTGLKNDKISGIKFKSKMKYFYEQAGVTTPRYHMVDQLEDGLKFVEKVGYPVVVKPDNGVGSNFTYKLSNEEELRAFYKDLSGISYIMEEFVNGKLVGYEGVCNSKREVIFEMGLCFESPLLDYSNGEHDGWYHTDYEMSEKLKDAGRRTIKAFDGQSRFFHCDFFELNEDKEGLGKKEILLA
;
A
#
# COMPACT_ATOMS: atom_id res chain seq x y z
N MET A 1 -27.04 5.81 6.48
CA MET A 1 -25.87 5.02 6.97
C MET A 1 -25.58 5.48 8.38
N THR A 2 -25.37 4.56 9.32
CA THR A 2 -24.96 4.87 10.70
C THR A 2 -23.44 4.83 10.73
N VAL A 3 -22.78 5.96 11.01
CA VAL A 3 -21.32 6.06 11.10
C VAL A 3 -20.92 6.11 12.57
N LEU A 4 -20.01 5.23 12.97
CA LEU A 4 -19.51 5.06 14.32
C LEU A 4 -18.00 5.27 14.31
N GLY A 5 -17.48 6.05 15.26
CA GLY A 5 -16.06 6.36 15.34
C GLY A 5 -15.36 5.63 16.49
N ILE A 6 -14.11 5.21 16.25
CA ILE A 6 -13.20 4.75 17.29
C ILE A 6 -11.92 5.57 17.15
N GLY A 7 -11.42 6.16 18.20
CA GLY A 7 -10.21 6.96 18.16
C GLY A 7 -9.59 7.17 19.55
N ASP A 8 -8.35 7.60 19.56
CA ASP A 8 -7.56 7.89 20.76
C ASP A 8 -7.49 9.41 21.10
N VAL A 9 -8.17 10.23 20.28
CA VAL A 9 -8.38 11.64 20.54
C VAL A 9 -9.73 11.82 21.23
N PRO A 10 -9.85 12.65 22.29
CA PRO A 10 -11.14 12.98 22.91
C PRO A 10 -12.14 13.52 21.89
N PHE A 11 -13.42 13.16 22.03
CA PHE A 11 -14.48 13.55 21.08
C PHE A 11 -14.54 15.06 20.85
N GLU A 12 -14.31 15.84 21.90
CA GLU A 12 -14.34 17.31 21.88
C GLU A 12 -13.22 17.93 21.05
N GLU A 13 -12.12 17.19 20.87
CA GLU A 13 -10.95 17.63 20.11
C GLU A 13 -11.04 17.27 18.62
N LEU A 14 -12.00 16.43 18.25
CA LEU A 14 -12.27 16.14 16.84
C LEU A 14 -12.75 17.39 16.09
N SER A 15 -12.45 17.48 14.80
CA SER A 15 -12.99 18.57 13.98
C SER A 15 -14.52 18.57 13.98
N GLN A 16 -15.14 19.74 13.80
CA GLN A 16 -16.60 19.85 13.78
C GLN A 16 -17.21 18.93 12.72
N GLY A 17 -16.65 18.87 11.50
CA GLY A 17 -17.15 18.01 10.44
C GLY A 17 -17.07 16.51 10.79
N CYS A 18 -16.03 16.10 11.51
CA CYS A 18 -15.93 14.72 12.00
C CYS A 18 -17.03 14.44 13.04
N ARG A 19 -17.19 15.30 14.04
CA ARG A 19 -18.25 15.14 15.06
C ARG A 19 -19.64 15.06 14.47
N ASP A 20 -19.96 15.93 13.51
CA ASP A 20 -21.28 16.00 12.87
C ASP A 20 -21.58 14.76 12.00
N SER A 21 -20.53 14.06 11.56
CA SER A 21 -20.65 12.84 10.77
C SER A 21 -20.89 11.58 11.60
N LEU A 22 -20.61 11.61 12.90
CA LEU A 22 -20.67 10.46 13.79
C LEU A 22 -22.01 10.40 14.54
N VAL A 23 -22.60 9.21 14.56
CA VAL A 23 -23.77 8.92 15.43
C VAL A 23 -23.33 8.58 16.85
N ASP A 24 -22.14 7.98 16.97
CA ASP A 24 -21.52 7.63 18.25
C ASP A 24 -20.01 7.52 18.10
N TYR A 25 -19.32 7.69 19.22
CA TYR A 25 -17.86 7.66 19.28
C TYR A 25 -17.38 6.88 20.50
N TYR A 26 -16.46 5.97 20.31
CA TYR A 26 -15.82 5.23 21.39
C TYR A 26 -14.35 5.68 21.51
N HIS A 27 -14.03 6.36 22.62
CA HIS A 27 -12.68 6.77 22.92
C HIS A 27 -11.90 5.59 23.48
N VAL A 28 -10.73 5.33 22.92
CA VAL A 28 -9.70 4.39 23.41
C VAL A 28 -8.48 5.21 23.83
N THR A 29 -7.60 4.67 24.64
CA THR A 29 -6.37 5.38 25.05
C THR A 29 -5.21 5.10 24.10
N ASP A 30 -5.30 4.04 23.33
CA ASP A 30 -4.28 3.62 22.35
C ASP A 30 -4.95 2.83 21.23
N LEU A 31 -4.94 3.37 20.02
CA LEU A 31 -5.40 2.67 18.82
C LEU A 31 -4.49 1.47 18.46
N GLY A 32 -3.24 1.43 18.93
CA GLY A 32 -2.33 0.30 18.77
C GLY A 32 -2.71 -0.91 19.62
N ASP A 33 -3.43 -0.70 20.73
CA ASP A 33 -3.93 -1.77 21.59
C ASP A 33 -5.16 -2.44 20.95
N TYR A 34 -4.95 -3.63 20.40
CA TYR A 34 -6.00 -4.41 19.75
C TYR A 34 -7.21 -4.65 20.65
N ASP A 35 -6.98 -4.96 21.93
CA ASP A 35 -8.06 -5.32 22.85
C ASP A 35 -8.98 -4.13 23.15
N GLN A 36 -8.45 -2.92 23.18
CA GLN A 36 -9.27 -1.71 23.32
C GLN A 36 -10.17 -1.50 22.10
N VAL A 37 -9.61 -1.62 20.88
CA VAL A 37 -10.38 -1.46 19.64
C VAL A 37 -11.38 -2.60 19.47
N PHE A 38 -11.03 -3.82 19.84
CA PHE A 38 -11.95 -4.97 19.87
C PHE A 38 -13.16 -4.70 20.80
N LYS A 39 -12.90 -4.19 22.02
CA LYS A 39 -13.98 -3.84 22.98
C LYS A 39 -14.88 -2.74 22.44
N ALA A 40 -14.32 -1.74 21.74
CA ALA A 40 -15.10 -0.70 21.08
C ALA A 40 -16.01 -1.28 19.99
N CYS A 41 -15.52 -2.17 19.15
CA CYS A 41 -16.29 -2.90 18.15
C CYS A 41 -17.39 -3.78 18.79
N ALA A 42 -17.07 -4.47 19.89
CA ALA A 42 -18.06 -5.26 20.64
C ALA A 42 -19.16 -4.39 21.24
N PHE A 43 -18.82 -3.23 21.80
CA PHE A 43 -19.78 -2.25 22.31
C PHE A 43 -20.71 -1.77 21.19
N PHE A 44 -20.17 -1.40 20.03
CA PHE A 44 -20.99 -0.97 18.91
C PHE A 44 -21.86 -2.09 18.34
N THR A 45 -21.33 -3.31 18.28
CA THR A 45 -22.13 -4.48 17.88
C THR A 45 -23.30 -4.73 18.83
N PHE A 46 -23.07 -4.60 20.14
CA PHE A 46 -24.12 -4.72 21.15
C PHE A 46 -25.19 -3.62 21.01
N LYS A 47 -24.76 -2.37 20.78
CA LYS A 47 -25.67 -1.20 20.78
C LYS A 47 -26.41 -1.01 19.45
N TYR A 48 -25.74 -1.29 18.31
CA TYR A 48 -26.25 -0.97 16.97
C TYR A 48 -26.45 -2.19 16.08
N GLY A 49 -26.06 -3.37 16.52
CA GLY A 49 -26.14 -4.59 15.74
C GLY A 49 -24.88 -4.87 14.93
N LYS A 50 -25.00 -5.71 13.90
CA LYS A 50 -23.90 -6.16 13.08
C LYS A 50 -23.19 -4.99 12.38
N ILE A 51 -21.87 -5.00 12.43
CA ILE A 51 -21.02 -4.07 11.66
C ILE A 51 -20.99 -4.53 10.20
N ASP A 52 -21.44 -3.67 9.28
CA ASP A 52 -21.44 -3.95 7.85
C ASP A 52 -20.13 -3.55 7.16
N TRP A 53 -19.46 -2.52 7.68
CA TRP A 53 -18.24 -1.95 7.16
C TRP A 53 -17.30 -1.55 8.30
N LEU A 54 -16.04 -1.95 8.22
CA LEU A 54 -14.97 -1.56 9.15
C LEU A 54 -13.74 -1.17 8.36
N GLU A 55 -13.25 0.04 8.54
CA GLU A 55 -12.14 0.60 7.77
C GLU A 55 -11.46 1.74 8.53
N SER A 56 -10.15 1.80 8.49
CA SER A 56 -9.33 2.94 8.96
C SER A 56 -8.89 3.86 7.80
N ASN A 57 -8.91 3.37 6.55
CA ASN A 57 -8.34 4.03 5.37
C ASN A 57 -6.85 4.41 5.54
N ASP A 58 -6.10 3.58 6.27
CA ASP A 58 -4.69 3.77 6.55
C ASP A 58 -3.94 2.45 6.38
N GLU A 59 -2.86 2.47 5.57
CA GLU A 59 -2.05 1.30 5.28
C GLU A 59 -1.43 0.67 6.53
N PHE A 60 -1.11 1.49 7.55
CA PHE A 60 -0.53 1.02 8.81
C PHE A 60 -1.46 0.04 9.54
N TRP A 61 -2.77 0.25 9.45
CA TRP A 61 -3.77 -0.53 10.16
C TRP A 61 -4.38 -1.71 9.38
N LEU A 62 -3.94 -1.99 8.17
CA LEU A 62 -4.53 -3.00 7.28
C LEU A 62 -4.67 -4.39 7.94
N GLU A 63 -3.63 -4.87 8.63
CA GLU A 63 -3.66 -6.18 9.29
C GLU A 63 -4.60 -6.19 10.51
N ARG A 64 -4.61 -5.12 11.29
CA ARG A 64 -5.53 -4.96 12.42
C ARG A 64 -6.98 -4.93 11.93
N ASP A 65 -7.26 -4.15 10.91
CA ASP A 65 -8.61 -4.04 10.35
C ASP A 65 -9.09 -5.38 9.77
N ALA A 66 -8.21 -6.13 9.12
CA ALA A 66 -8.50 -7.46 8.62
C ALA A 66 -8.81 -8.46 9.76
N ARG A 67 -8.09 -8.35 10.88
CA ARG A 67 -8.33 -9.14 12.09
C ARG A 67 -9.69 -8.82 12.70
N LEU A 68 -10.01 -7.54 12.87
CA LEU A 68 -11.33 -7.10 13.37
C LEU A 68 -12.45 -7.55 12.43
N ARG A 69 -12.30 -7.44 11.11
CA ARG A 69 -13.30 -7.95 10.16
C ARG A 69 -13.49 -9.47 10.29
N THR A 70 -12.44 -10.19 10.60
CA THR A 70 -12.51 -11.65 10.84
C THR A 70 -13.27 -11.94 12.13
N ASP A 71 -12.89 -11.30 13.23
CA ASP A 71 -13.45 -11.54 14.56
C ASP A 71 -14.94 -11.13 14.66
N PHE A 72 -15.33 -10.04 14.01
CA PHE A 72 -16.73 -9.56 13.97
C PHE A 72 -17.52 -10.06 12.75
N ASN A 73 -16.95 -10.95 11.95
CA ASN A 73 -17.55 -11.45 10.73
C ASN A 73 -18.10 -10.35 9.79
N VAL A 74 -17.34 -9.25 9.66
CA VAL A 74 -17.64 -8.20 8.70
C VAL A 74 -17.38 -8.77 7.30
N THR A 75 -18.37 -8.69 6.41
CA THR A 75 -18.32 -9.35 5.10
C THR A 75 -17.77 -8.47 3.99
N THR A 76 -17.59 -7.19 4.25
CA THR A 76 -16.96 -6.23 3.33
C THR A 76 -15.48 -6.10 3.64
N GLY A 77 -14.65 -6.15 2.61
CA GLY A 77 -13.20 -6.02 2.75
C GLY A 77 -12.44 -7.31 3.05
N LEU A 78 -11.12 -7.22 2.97
CA LEU A 78 -10.23 -8.36 3.14
C LEU A 78 -10.11 -8.75 4.62
N LYS A 79 -10.12 -10.04 4.86
CA LYS A 79 -9.94 -10.67 6.18
C LYS A 79 -8.51 -11.22 6.33
N ASN A 80 -8.20 -11.80 7.49
CA ASN A 80 -6.87 -12.30 7.84
C ASN A 80 -6.30 -13.30 6.84
N ASP A 81 -7.12 -14.11 6.22
CA ASP A 81 -6.72 -15.11 5.23
C ASP A 81 -6.22 -14.51 3.91
N LYS A 82 -6.59 -13.26 3.61
CA LYS A 82 -6.28 -12.58 2.34
C LYS A 82 -5.41 -11.33 2.48
N ILE A 83 -5.37 -10.70 3.66
CA ILE A 83 -4.73 -9.38 3.81
C ILE A 83 -3.25 -9.38 3.44
N SER A 84 -2.56 -10.48 3.65
CA SER A 84 -1.14 -10.58 3.32
C SER A 84 -0.84 -10.33 1.84
N GLY A 85 -1.82 -10.57 0.95
CA GLY A 85 -1.69 -10.31 -0.49
C GLY A 85 -1.59 -8.84 -0.86
N ILE A 86 -2.09 -7.93 0.00
CA ILE A 86 -2.00 -6.47 -0.20
C ILE A 86 -1.08 -5.79 0.81
N LYS A 87 -0.46 -6.54 1.73
CA LYS A 87 0.45 -6.00 2.74
C LYS A 87 1.91 -6.29 2.43
N PHE A 88 2.20 -7.46 1.89
CA PHE A 88 3.56 -7.87 1.58
C PHE A 88 3.87 -7.65 0.09
N LYS A 89 4.88 -6.83 -0.19
CA LYS A 89 5.29 -6.49 -1.56
C LYS A 89 5.64 -7.71 -2.41
N SER A 90 6.31 -8.69 -1.79
CA SER A 90 6.61 -9.98 -2.45
C SER A 90 5.35 -10.74 -2.87
N LYS A 91 4.30 -10.71 -2.05
CA LYS A 91 3.03 -11.39 -2.36
C LYS A 91 2.16 -10.61 -3.33
N MET A 92 2.25 -9.27 -3.35
CA MET A 92 1.57 -8.44 -4.34
C MET A 92 1.98 -8.79 -5.76
N LYS A 93 3.25 -9.17 -5.99
CA LYS A 93 3.78 -9.53 -7.31
C LYS A 93 2.92 -10.58 -8.03
N TYR A 94 2.44 -11.60 -7.29
CA TYR A 94 1.53 -12.61 -7.85
C TYR A 94 0.25 -12.00 -8.43
N PHE A 95 -0.39 -11.09 -7.71
CA PHE A 95 -1.64 -10.46 -8.16
C PHE A 95 -1.42 -9.54 -9.36
N TYR A 96 -0.30 -8.83 -9.42
CA TYR A 96 0.06 -8.00 -10.57
C TYR A 96 0.36 -8.85 -11.81
N GLU A 97 1.02 -9.99 -11.65
CA GLU A 97 1.21 -10.95 -12.74
C GLU A 97 -0.14 -11.45 -13.27
N GLN A 98 -1.09 -11.80 -12.37
CA GLN A 98 -2.46 -12.19 -12.77
C GLN A 98 -3.20 -11.04 -13.47
N ALA A 99 -2.94 -9.80 -13.10
CA ALA A 99 -3.46 -8.63 -13.79
C ALA A 99 -2.78 -8.36 -15.15
N GLY A 100 -1.70 -9.08 -15.49
CA GLY A 100 -0.86 -8.79 -16.65
C GLY A 100 -0.13 -7.45 -16.56
N VAL A 101 0.10 -6.96 -15.33
CA VAL A 101 0.89 -5.77 -15.03
C VAL A 101 2.32 -6.23 -14.72
N THR A 102 3.28 -5.61 -15.38
CA THR A 102 4.70 -5.91 -15.13
C THR A 102 5.12 -5.36 -13.79
N THR A 103 6.00 -6.07 -13.09
CA THR A 103 6.61 -5.62 -11.85
C THR A 103 8.13 -5.54 -12.02
N PRO A 104 8.85 -4.74 -11.23
CA PRO A 104 10.30 -4.79 -11.19
C PRO A 104 10.76 -6.23 -10.89
N ARG A 105 11.87 -6.64 -11.51
CA ARG A 105 12.56 -7.87 -11.10
C ARG A 105 12.99 -7.71 -9.66
N TYR A 106 12.87 -8.77 -8.88
CA TYR A 106 13.12 -8.69 -7.45
C TYR A 106 13.80 -9.93 -6.89
N HIS A 107 14.35 -9.78 -5.70
CA HIS A 107 14.99 -10.80 -4.90
C HIS A 107 14.63 -10.57 -3.42
N MET A 108 14.25 -11.62 -2.71
CA MET A 108 14.10 -11.55 -1.25
C MET A 108 15.48 -11.54 -0.61
N VAL A 109 15.76 -10.53 0.22
CA VAL A 109 17.07 -10.37 0.85
C VAL A 109 17.30 -11.50 1.85
N ASP A 110 18.35 -12.28 1.62
CA ASP A 110 18.81 -13.39 2.48
C ASP A 110 20.32 -13.35 2.63
N GLN A 111 21.09 -13.97 1.73
CA GLN A 111 22.54 -14.00 1.77
C GLN A 111 23.16 -12.98 0.80
N LEU A 112 24.30 -12.39 1.18
CA LEU A 112 25.01 -11.41 0.33
C LEU A 112 25.30 -11.96 -1.07
N GLU A 113 25.70 -13.22 -1.17
CA GLU A 113 26.04 -13.88 -2.42
C GLU A 113 24.86 -13.91 -3.40
N ASP A 114 23.64 -14.07 -2.90
CA ASP A 114 22.43 -14.09 -3.74
C ASP A 114 22.04 -12.68 -4.14
N GLY A 115 22.24 -11.68 -3.27
CA GLY A 115 22.13 -10.26 -3.62
C GLY A 115 23.09 -9.83 -4.72
N LEU A 116 24.35 -10.26 -4.65
CA LEU A 116 25.34 -10.01 -5.69
C LEU A 116 24.95 -10.64 -7.03
N LYS A 117 24.48 -11.91 -7.04
CA LYS A 117 23.97 -12.55 -8.26
C LYS A 117 22.75 -11.83 -8.84
N PHE A 118 21.90 -11.29 -7.99
CA PHE A 118 20.76 -10.50 -8.45
C PHE A 118 21.23 -9.23 -9.16
N VAL A 119 22.16 -8.49 -8.56
CA VAL A 119 22.74 -7.27 -9.15
C VAL A 119 23.46 -7.55 -10.47
N GLU A 120 24.16 -8.68 -10.61
CA GLU A 120 24.76 -9.09 -11.88
C GLU A 120 23.72 -9.18 -13.03
N LYS A 121 22.47 -9.51 -12.71
CA LYS A 121 21.37 -9.65 -13.69
C LYS A 121 20.68 -8.33 -14.01
N VAL A 122 20.55 -7.43 -13.02
CA VAL A 122 19.72 -6.23 -13.16
C VAL A 122 20.53 -4.94 -13.28
N GLY A 123 21.78 -4.94 -12.83
CA GLY A 123 22.63 -3.76 -12.73
C GLY A 123 22.35 -2.91 -11.49
N TYR A 124 23.22 -1.93 -11.26
CA TYR A 124 23.00 -0.85 -10.29
C TYR A 124 22.30 0.35 -10.94
N PRO A 125 21.59 1.18 -10.16
CA PRO A 125 21.25 0.98 -8.76
C PRO A 125 20.16 -0.07 -8.57
N VAL A 126 20.06 -0.58 -7.34
CA VAL A 126 18.91 -1.37 -6.86
C VAL A 126 18.23 -0.65 -5.72
N VAL A 127 16.95 -0.94 -5.51
CA VAL A 127 16.17 -0.43 -4.37
C VAL A 127 15.89 -1.56 -3.40
N VAL A 128 16.20 -1.33 -2.12
CA VAL A 128 15.92 -2.30 -1.05
C VAL A 128 14.95 -1.67 -0.08
N LYS A 129 13.85 -2.37 0.21
CA LYS A 129 12.78 -1.87 1.07
C LYS A 129 12.19 -2.99 1.92
N PRO A 130 11.62 -2.70 3.12
CA PRO A 130 10.91 -3.71 3.91
C PRO A 130 9.77 -4.33 3.10
N ASP A 131 9.62 -5.65 3.16
CA ASP A 131 8.58 -6.37 2.43
C ASP A 131 7.16 -5.94 2.85
N ASN A 132 6.98 -5.58 4.13
CA ASN A 132 5.71 -5.09 4.69
C ASN A 132 5.77 -3.63 5.19
N GLY A 133 6.78 -2.86 4.76
CA GLY A 133 6.96 -1.46 5.18
C GLY A 133 5.92 -0.51 4.60
N VAL A 134 5.76 0.65 5.24
CA VAL A 134 4.83 1.73 4.91
C VAL A 134 5.60 3.04 4.77
N GLY A 135 5.19 3.91 3.85
CA GLY A 135 5.69 5.29 3.76
C GLY A 135 7.17 5.42 3.43
N SER A 136 7.74 4.51 2.63
CA SER A 136 9.16 4.50 2.23
C SER A 136 10.17 4.41 3.38
N ASN A 137 9.74 4.18 4.62
CA ASN A 137 10.62 3.99 5.75
C ASN A 137 11.57 2.80 5.53
N PHE A 138 12.85 2.99 5.88
CA PHE A 138 13.90 1.98 5.69
C PHE A 138 14.07 1.52 4.23
N THR A 139 13.75 2.40 3.27
CA THR A 139 14.02 2.17 1.85
C THR A 139 15.39 2.75 1.49
N TYR A 140 16.20 1.95 0.79
CA TYR A 140 17.56 2.30 0.42
C TYR A 140 17.75 2.15 -1.08
N LYS A 141 18.39 3.14 -1.72
CA LYS A 141 18.88 3.05 -3.08
C LYS A 141 20.38 2.73 -3.01
N LEU A 142 20.77 1.56 -3.47
CA LEU A 142 22.15 1.10 -3.44
C LEU A 142 22.74 1.22 -4.84
N SER A 143 23.77 2.05 -4.97
CA SER A 143 24.32 2.48 -6.27
C SER A 143 25.55 1.69 -6.69
N ASN A 144 26.13 0.92 -5.79
CA ASN A 144 27.36 0.15 -6.02
C ASN A 144 27.50 -1.02 -5.04
N GLU A 145 28.50 -1.87 -5.28
CA GLU A 145 28.77 -3.07 -4.46
C GLU A 145 29.16 -2.73 -3.02
N GLU A 146 29.84 -1.61 -2.78
CA GLU A 146 30.26 -1.20 -1.44
C GLU A 146 29.04 -0.90 -0.57
N GLU A 147 28.07 -0.15 -1.11
CA GLU A 147 26.80 0.14 -0.44
C GLU A 147 25.99 -1.14 -0.21
N LEU A 148 25.95 -2.05 -1.18
CA LEU A 148 25.28 -3.34 -1.03
C LEU A 148 25.90 -4.16 0.12
N ARG A 149 27.22 -4.26 0.18
CA ARG A 149 27.92 -4.97 1.26
C ARG A 149 27.74 -4.30 2.62
N ALA A 150 27.67 -2.97 2.68
CA ALA A 150 27.39 -2.23 3.90
C ALA A 150 25.97 -2.52 4.38
N PHE A 151 24.96 -2.50 3.50
CA PHE A 151 23.59 -2.85 3.83
C PHE A 151 23.48 -4.25 4.45
N TYR A 152 24.13 -5.27 3.86
CA TYR A 152 24.10 -6.63 4.40
C TYR A 152 24.79 -6.80 5.75
N LYS A 153 25.72 -5.90 6.14
CA LYS A 153 26.35 -5.92 7.47
C LYS A 153 25.41 -5.41 8.56
N ASP A 154 24.51 -4.47 8.21
CA ASP A 154 23.60 -3.81 9.16
C ASP A 154 22.17 -4.33 9.04
N LEU A 155 21.98 -5.53 8.45
CA LEU A 155 20.65 -6.14 8.35
C LEU A 155 20.00 -6.24 9.72
N SER A 156 18.92 -5.46 9.89
CA SER A 156 17.99 -5.64 10.99
C SER A 156 17.14 -6.89 10.75
N GLY A 157 16.57 -7.50 11.79
CA GLY A 157 15.74 -8.71 11.68
C GLY A 157 14.41 -8.53 10.91
N ILE A 158 14.31 -7.50 10.04
CA ILE A 158 13.15 -7.26 9.16
C ILE A 158 13.38 -7.99 7.83
N SER A 159 12.30 -8.48 7.24
CA SER A 159 12.35 -9.03 5.88
C SER A 159 12.39 -7.91 4.86
N TYR A 160 13.38 -7.95 3.96
CA TYR A 160 13.56 -6.98 2.88
C TYR A 160 13.34 -7.62 1.51
N ILE A 161 12.82 -6.83 0.58
CA ILE A 161 12.80 -7.11 -0.85
C ILE A 161 13.76 -6.15 -1.56
N MET A 162 14.61 -6.68 -2.45
CA MET A 162 15.51 -5.93 -3.32
C MET A 162 14.94 -5.94 -4.73
N GLU A 163 14.79 -4.78 -5.34
CA GLU A 163 14.21 -4.60 -6.67
C GLU A 163 15.17 -3.88 -7.60
N GLU A 164 15.10 -4.17 -8.89
CA GLU A 164 15.75 -3.33 -9.90
C GLU A 164 15.24 -1.91 -9.84
N PHE A 165 16.11 -0.94 -10.06
CA PHE A 165 15.69 0.46 -10.13
C PHE A 165 14.91 0.73 -11.40
N VAL A 166 13.75 1.34 -11.25
CA VAL A 166 12.87 1.73 -12.35
C VAL A 166 13.06 3.20 -12.69
N ASN A 167 13.41 3.49 -13.95
CA ASN A 167 13.46 4.85 -14.46
C ASN A 167 12.11 5.21 -15.08
N GLY A 168 11.25 5.86 -14.30
CA GLY A 168 9.90 6.22 -14.71
C GLY A 168 9.34 7.31 -13.82
N LYS A 169 8.24 7.92 -14.27
CA LYS A 169 7.46 8.87 -13.49
C LYS A 169 6.55 8.11 -12.54
N LEU A 170 6.65 8.39 -11.26
CA LEU A 170 5.74 7.81 -10.27
C LEU A 170 4.36 8.46 -10.36
N VAL A 171 3.35 7.65 -10.51
CA VAL A 171 1.94 8.07 -10.61
C VAL A 171 1.06 7.17 -9.74
N GLY A 172 0.11 7.77 -9.05
CA GLY A 172 -0.92 7.06 -8.29
C GLY A 172 -2.17 6.83 -9.14
N TYR A 173 -2.78 5.69 -8.96
CA TYR A 173 -4.13 5.37 -9.44
C TYR A 173 -5.02 5.14 -8.24
N GLU A 174 -5.95 6.03 -8.03
CA GLU A 174 -6.83 6.06 -6.87
C GLU A 174 -8.29 5.99 -7.25
N GLY A 175 -9.13 5.53 -6.33
CA GLY A 175 -10.55 5.53 -6.58
C GLY A 175 -11.37 4.71 -5.60
N VAL A 176 -12.57 4.36 -6.06
CA VAL A 176 -13.55 3.56 -5.32
C VAL A 176 -14.08 2.44 -6.20
N CYS A 177 -14.12 1.23 -5.67
CA CYS A 177 -14.74 0.09 -6.32
C CYS A 177 -15.99 -0.39 -5.57
N ASN A 178 -16.93 -0.97 -6.33
CA ASN A 178 -18.15 -1.56 -5.79
C ASN A 178 -17.94 -3.04 -5.37
N SER A 179 -19.00 -3.70 -4.89
CA SER A 179 -19.01 -5.10 -4.48
C SER A 179 -18.74 -6.10 -5.62
N LYS A 180 -18.83 -5.66 -6.88
CA LYS A 180 -18.52 -6.46 -8.08
C LYS A 180 -17.10 -6.25 -8.58
N ARG A 181 -16.27 -5.47 -7.85
CA ARG A 181 -14.92 -5.07 -8.27
C ARG A 181 -14.89 -4.17 -9.50
N GLU A 182 -15.99 -3.45 -9.75
CA GLU A 182 -16.06 -2.44 -10.79
C GLU A 182 -15.63 -1.11 -10.19
N VAL A 183 -14.71 -0.44 -10.86
CA VAL A 183 -14.26 0.91 -10.49
C VAL A 183 -15.38 1.89 -10.83
N ILE A 184 -15.92 2.57 -9.82
CA ILE A 184 -17.04 3.52 -9.97
C ILE A 184 -16.60 4.98 -9.93
N PHE A 185 -15.40 5.23 -9.42
CA PHE A 185 -14.70 6.51 -9.45
C PHE A 185 -13.20 6.23 -9.53
N GLU A 186 -12.49 6.96 -10.36
CA GLU A 186 -11.04 6.87 -10.48
C GLU A 186 -10.43 8.25 -10.72
N MET A 187 -9.23 8.46 -10.17
CA MET A 187 -8.43 9.65 -10.34
C MET A 187 -6.95 9.32 -10.40
N GLY A 188 -6.19 10.20 -11.02
CA GLY A 188 -4.74 10.11 -11.09
C GLY A 188 -4.09 11.04 -10.08
N LEU A 189 -2.96 10.59 -9.56
CA LEU A 189 -2.06 11.35 -8.72
C LEU A 189 -0.67 11.35 -9.35
N CYS A 190 0.03 12.45 -9.31
CA CYS A 190 1.40 12.53 -9.80
C CYS A 190 2.30 13.15 -8.75
N PHE A 191 3.43 12.48 -8.47
CA PHE A 191 4.47 13.00 -7.60
C PHE A 191 5.48 13.81 -8.40
N GLU A 192 5.85 14.99 -7.92
CA GLU A 192 6.88 15.84 -8.56
C GLU A 192 8.30 15.30 -8.33
N SER A 193 8.52 14.69 -7.17
CA SER A 193 9.80 14.10 -6.79
C SER A 193 9.62 12.63 -6.41
N PRO A 194 10.65 11.78 -6.57
CA PRO A 194 10.61 10.42 -6.06
C PRO A 194 10.28 10.40 -4.56
N LEU A 195 9.40 9.49 -4.14
CA LEU A 195 9.02 9.35 -2.72
C LEU A 195 10.23 9.09 -1.82
N LEU A 196 11.29 8.45 -2.35
CA LEU A 196 12.52 8.20 -1.61
C LEU A 196 13.26 9.49 -1.27
N ASP A 197 13.36 10.44 -2.19
CA ASP A 197 14.03 11.72 -1.98
C ASP A 197 13.26 12.56 -0.93
N TYR A 198 11.93 12.48 -0.98
CA TYR A 198 11.05 13.09 0.01
C TYR A 198 11.22 12.47 1.41
N SER A 199 11.22 11.13 1.53
CA SER A 199 11.39 10.45 2.83
C SER A 199 12.76 10.68 3.45
N ASN A 200 13.78 10.97 2.63
CA ASN A 200 15.11 11.36 3.08
C ASN A 200 15.22 12.85 3.49
N GLY A 201 14.16 13.62 3.34
CA GLY A 201 14.14 15.05 3.63
C GLY A 201 14.91 15.93 2.62
N GLU A 202 15.15 15.40 1.41
CA GLU A 202 15.88 16.09 0.35
C GLU A 202 14.99 17.10 -0.38
N HIS A 203 13.67 16.85 -0.40
CA HIS A 203 12.66 17.69 -1.04
C HIS A 203 11.36 17.76 -0.26
N ASP A 204 10.61 18.85 -0.42
CA ASP A 204 9.22 18.92 0.02
C ASP A 204 8.35 18.01 -0.87
N GLY A 205 7.46 17.25 -0.25
CA GLY A 205 6.57 16.34 -0.98
C GLY A 205 5.38 17.06 -1.60
N TRP A 206 5.40 17.21 -2.91
CA TRP A 206 4.28 17.74 -3.67
C TRP A 206 3.69 16.67 -4.58
N TYR A 207 2.37 16.65 -4.67
CA TYR A 207 1.66 15.82 -5.62
C TYR A 207 0.49 16.60 -6.24
N HIS A 208 0.19 16.28 -7.48
CA HIS A 208 -0.93 16.84 -8.24
C HIS A 208 -2.06 15.83 -8.30
N THR A 209 -3.26 16.23 -7.88
CA THR A 209 -4.47 15.41 -7.90
C THR A 209 -5.29 15.54 -9.18
N ASP A 210 -4.89 16.44 -10.06
CA ASP A 210 -5.51 16.70 -11.37
C ASP A 210 -4.75 16.03 -12.52
N TYR A 211 -3.93 15.03 -12.20
CA TYR A 211 -3.13 14.31 -13.18
C TYR A 211 -4.04 13.58 -14.19
N GLU A 212 -3.92 13.95 -15.46
CA GLU A 212 -4.64 13.30 -16.55
C GLU A 212 -4.03 11.93 -16.85
N MET A 213 -4.72 10.89 -16.42
CA MET A 213 -4.26 9.51 -16.59
C MET A 213 -4.32 9.06 -18.04
N SER A 214 -3.26 8.39 -18.50
CA SER A 214 -3.27 7.67 -19.77
C SER A 214 -4.30 6.53 -19.75
N GLU A 215 -4.86 6.16 -20.89
CA GLU A 215 -5.76 4.99 -20.99
C GLU A 215 -5.04 3.69 -20.60
N LYS A 216 -3.72 3.63 -20.74
CA LYS A 216 -2.90 2.49 -20.29
C LYS A 216 -2.85 2.39 -18.78
N LEU A 217 -2.68 3.51 -18.08
CA LEU A 217 -2.71 3.55 -16.61
C LEU A 217 -4.08 3.13 -16.09
N LYS A 218 -5.16 3.66 -16.66
CA LYS A 218 -6.53 3.29 -16.29
C LYS A 218 -6.80 1.79 -16.51
N ASP A 219 -6.39 1.23 -17.65
CA ASP A 219 -6.56 -0.19 -17.93
C ASP A 219 -5.75 -1.05 -16.95
N ALA A 220 -4.46 -0.72 -16.71
CA ALA A 220 -3.63 -1.42 -15.75
C ALA A 220 -4.23 -1.35 -14.34
N GLY A 221 -4.65 -0.18 -13.90
CA GLY A 221 -5.29 0.02 -12.60
C GLY A 221 -6.56 -0.80 -12.43
N ARG A 222 -7.48 -0.75 -13.40
CA ARG A 222 -8.74 -1.52 -13.35
C ARG A 222 -8.49 -3.03 -13.31
N ARG A 223 -7.50 -3.55 -14.07
CA ARG A 223 -7.11 -4.96 -14.02
C ARG A 223 -6.51 -5.33 -12.67
N THR A 224 -5.71 -4.45 -12.09
CA THR A 224 -5.12 -4.60 -10.77
C THR A 224 -6.19 -4.74 -9.70
N ILE A 225 -7.14 -3.79 -9.61
CA ILE A 225 -8.23 -3.83 -8.62
C ILE A 225 -9.03 -5.13 -8.73
N LYS A 226 -9.27 -5.61 -9.95
CA LYS A 226 -9.98 -6.87 -10.18
C LYS A 226 -9.16 -8.09 -9.71
N ALA A 227 -7.85 -8.10 -9.91
CA ALA A 227 -6.97 -9.19 -9.51
C ALA A 227 -6.79 -9.27 -7.98
N PHE A 228 -6.73 -8.14 -7.29
CA PHE A 228 -6.61 -8.07 -5.83
C PHE A 228 -7.92 -8.36 -5.07
N ASP A 229 -8.99 -8.70 -5.74
CA ASP A 229 -10.30 -8.94 -5.14
C ASP A 229 -10.82 -7.73 -4.32
N GLY A 230 -10.44 -6.52 -4.72
CA GLY A 230 -10.89 -5.28 -4.11
C GLY A 230 -12.39 -5.13 -4.22
N GLN A 231 -13.11 -5.07 -3.09
CA GLN A 231 -14.57 -5.00 -3.06
C GLN A 231 -15.04 -3.92 -2.11
N SER A 232 -15.94 -3.07 -2.60
CA SER A 232 -16.63 -2.06 -1.79
C SER A 232 -15.67 -1.21 -0.96
N ARG A 233 -14.64 -0.59 -1.59
CA ARG A 233 -13.64 0.21 -0.86
C ARG A 233 -12.92 1.23 -1.70
N PHE A 234 -12.25 2.13 -1.00
CA PHE A 234 -11.21 2.98 -1.58
C PHE A 234 -9.98 2.14 -1.89
N PHE A 235 -9.25 2.55 -2.91
CA PHE A 235 -7.98 1.96 -3.28
C PHE A 235 -6.98 3.04 -3.67
N HIS A 236 -5.70 2.72 -3.47
CA HIS A 236 -4.54 3.47 -3.91
C HIS A 236 -3.52 2.47 -4.46
N CYS A 237 -3.02 2.73 -5.64
CA CYS A 237 -2.00 1.90 -6.29
C CYS A 237 -0.96 2.81 -6.93
N ASP A 238 0.31 2.56 -6.68
CA ASP A 238 1.41 3.27 -7.30
C ASP A 238 1.91 2.54 -8.54
N PHE A 239 2.17 3.31 -9.60
CA PHE A 239 2.71 2.83 -10.86
C PHE A 239 3.87 3.71 -11.33
N PHE A 240 4.77 3.14 -12.12
CA PHE A 240 5.72 3.91 -12.92
C PHE A 240 5.23 3.99 -14.36
N GLU A 241 5.07 5.19 -14.88
CA GLU A 241 5.05 5.43 -16.32
C GLU A 241 6.49 5.51 -16.81
N LEU A 242 6.92 4.53 -17.60
CA LEU A 242 8.30 4.41 -18.04
C LEU A 242 8.66 5.50 -19.04
N ASN A 243 9.82 6.12 -18.85
CA ASN A 243 10.34 7.14 -19.77
C ASN A 243 10.85 6.51 -21.09
N GLU A 244 11.32 5.25 -21.05
CA GLU A 244 11.84 4.52 -22.19
C GLU A 244 11.50 3.03 -22.08
N ASP A 245 11.40 2.34 -23.24
CA ASP A 245 11.29 0.88 -23.26
C ASP A 245 12.59 0.27 -22.69
N LYS A 246 12.50 -0.40 -21.54
CA LYS A 246 13.60 -1.24 -21.07
C LYS A 246 13.64 -2.52 -21.89
N GLU A 247 14.82 -2.81 -22.51
CA GLU A 247 15.07 -4.12 -23.13
C GLU A 247 14.76 -5.25 -22.13
N GLY A 248 13.87 -6.15 -22.50
CA GLY A 248 13.47 -7.31 -21.69
C GLY A 248 12.14 -7.20 -20.95
N LEU A 249 11.55 -6.01 -20.81
CA LEU A 249 10.21 -5.82 -20.24
C LEU A 249 9.10 -5.84 -21.29
N GLY A 250 9.48 -5.91 -22.59
CA GLY A 250 8.56 -5.77 -23.71
C GLY A 250 8.01 -4.35 -23.83
N LYS A 251 7.14 -4.10 -24.78
CA LYS A 251 6.49 -2.78 -24.99
C LYS A 251 5.51 -2.42 -23.88
N LYS A 252 5.90 -2.53 -22.62
CA LYS A 252 5.06 -2.24 -21.48
C LYS A 252 5.42 -0.87 -20.95
N GLU A 253 4.49 0.04 -21.03
CA GLU A 253 4.66 1.44 -20.65
C GLU A 253 4.25 1.71 -19.21
N ILE A 254 3.62 0.75 -18.54
CA ILE A 254 3.17 0.84 -17.14
C ILE A 254 3.77 -0.30 -16.35
N LEU A 255 4.42 0.04 -15.26
CA LEU A 255 5.07 -0.87 -14.33
C LEU A 255 4.59 -0.55 -12.91
N LEU A 256 4.37 -1.55 -12.08
CA LEU A 256 4.08 -1.34 -10.67
C LEU A 256 5.27 -0.68 -9.96
N ALA A 257 5.01 0.27 -9.04
CA ALA A 257 6.00 0.90 -8.17
C ALA A 257 6.31 0.05 -6.92
#